data_7ec94dacef8f8b2b5345465ad5b72094
#
_entry.id   7ec94dacef8f8b2b5345465ad5b72094
#
_cell.length_a   1.000
_cell.length_b   1.000
_cell.length_c   1.000
_cell.angle_alpha   90.00
_cell.angle_beta   90.00
_cell.angle_gamma   90.00
#
_symmetry.space_group_name_H-M   'P 1'
#
loop_
_entity.id
_entity.type
_entity.pdbx_description
1 polymer ?
#
loop_
_entity_poly.entity_id
_entity_poly.type
_entity_poly.pdbx_seq_one_letter_code
_entity_poly.pdbx_strand_id
1 'polypeptide(L)'
;LRSLVGSEMCIRDSYTDRIDFSNKRDAELSLNRFALINMDEFDQNRVSQQAFLKHILQNPVVNLRKPHGRSVLELQRYASFIGTSNQKDLLTDPSGSRRFICIEVTGNIDTTQPIDYEQLYAQAMYELDHGERYWFDQSEEQIMTRSNREFEQVSLEEQLFYRYFRPAKEKEDGEWLSPAEILEDIKKSSAIPLSNKRVSVFGRVLRKHEIPSKRVHRGTVYHVVRVL
;
A
#
# COMPACT_ATOMS: atom_id res chain seq x y z
N LEU A 1 -19.26 -22.81 -17.88
CA LEU A 1 -17.94 -22.46 -18.50
C LEU A 1 -18.08 -22.05 -19.98
N ARG A 2 -18.83 -22.79 -20.80
CA ARG A 2 -19.08 -22.41 -22.23
C ARG A 2 -19.79 -21.05 -22.38
N SER A 3 -20.59 -20.62 -21.41
CA SER A 3 -21.25 -19.31 -21.44
C SER A 3 -20.35 -18.14 -21.03
N LEU A 4 -19.27 -18.40 -20.28
CA LEU A 4 -18.27 -17.39 -19.89
C LEU A 4 -17.22 -17.20 -20.99
N VAL A 5 -16.90 -18.24 -21.74
CA VAL A 5 -15.97 -18.18 -22.89
C VAL A 5 -16.67 -17.69 -24.17
N GLY A 6 -18.00 -17.66 -24.18
CA GLY A 6 -18.80 -17.38 -25.37
C GLY A 6 -19.02 -15.92 -25.72
N SER A 7 -18.57 -14.95 -24.96
CA SER A 7 -18.66 -13.57 -25.40
C SER A 7 -17.41 -12.79 -24.94
N GLU A 8 -16.54 -12.50 -25.89
CA GLU A 8 -15.50 -11.46 -25.73
C GLU A 8 -16.09 -10.15 -25.16
N MET A 9 -17.38 -9.94 -25.34
CA MET A 9 -18.17 -8.83 -24.83
C MET A 9 -18.24 -8.84 -23.29
N CYS A 10 -18.46 -9.99 -22.63
CA CYS A 10 -18.54 -10.07 -21.17
C CYS A 10 -17.20 -9.80 -20.47
N ILE A 11 -16.08 -10.20 -21.08
CA ILE A 11 -14.74 -9.94 -20.53
C ILE A 11 -14.39 -8.46 -20.68
N ARG A 12 -14.67 -7.86 -21.83
CA ARG A 12 -14.47 -6.42 -22.07
C ARG A 12 -15.33 -5.54 -21.16
N ASP A 13 -16.55 -5.95 -20.88
CA ASP A 13 -17.46 -5.22 -19.99
C ASP A 13 -17.08 -5.35 -18.50
N SER A 14 -16.24 -6.33 -18.15
CA SER A 14 -15.80 -6.58 -16.78
C SER A 14 -14.41 -6.01 -16.45
N TYR A 15 -13.74 -5.39 -17.41
CA TYR A 15 -12.42 -4.77 -17.27
C TYR A 15 -12.48 -3.28 -17.60
N THR A 16 -11.70 -2.48 -16.89
CA THR A 16 -11.43 -1.08 -17.24
C THR A 16 -10.00 -0.69 -16.87
N ASP A 17 -9.39 0.15 -17.71
CA ASP A 17 -8.15 0.85 -17.47
C ASP A 17 -8.36 2.32 -17.06
N ARG A 18 -9.62 2.71 -16.86
CA ARG A 18 -9.99 4.10 -16.57
C ARG A 18 -10.85 4.15 -15.31
N ILE A 19 -10.26 4.69 -14.25
CA ILE A 19 -10.96 5.04 -13.03
C ILE A 19 -10.62 6.48 -12.64
N ASP A 20 -11.64 7.31 -12.46
CA ASP A 20 -11.45 8.68 -12.00
C ASP A 20 -11.67 8.79 -10.50
N PHE A 21 -10.59 8.88 -9.74
CA PHE A 21 -10.61 9.07 -8.29
C PHE A 21 -11.02 10.49 -7.86
N SER A 22 -11.13 11.45 -8.77
CA SER A 22 -11.63 12.81 -8.45
C SER A 22 -13.13 12.78 -8.21
N ASN A 23 -13.85 11.90 -8.91
CA ASN A 23 -15.27 11.64 -8.69
C ASN A 23 -15.46 10.34 -7.87
N LYS A 24 -15.48 10.48 -6.56
CA LYS A 24 -15.60 9.34 -5.63
C LYS A 24 -16.80 8.44 -5.92
N ARG A 25 -17.92 9.04 -6.31
CA ARG A 25 -19.16 8.30 -6.57
C ARG A 25 -19.05 7.41 -7.80
N ASP A 26 -18.49 7.92 -8.88
CA ASP A 26 -18.31 7.14 -10.11
C ASP A 26 -17.25 6.06 -9.91
N ALA A 27 -16.19 6.36 -9.14
CA ALA A 27 -15.22 5.37 -8.73
C ALA A 27 -15.87 4.24 -7.91
N GLU A 28 -16.73 4.56 -6.96
CA GLU A 28 -17.47 3.56 -6.16
C GLU A 28 -18.43 2.73 -7.00
N LEU A 29 -19.13 3.33 -7.98
CA LEU A 29 -19.98 2.57 -8.94
C LEU A 29 -19.18 1.60 -9.78
N SER A 30 -17.96 1.96 -10.16
CA SER A 30 -17.05 1.10 -10.92
C SER A 30 -16.70 -0.19 -10.17
N LEU A 31 -16.70 -0.17 -8.83
CA LEU A 31 -16.38 -1.34 -8.00
C LEU A 31 -17.42 -2.45 -8.10
N ASN A 32 -18.68 -2.12 -8.37
CA ASN A 32 -19.75 -3.09 -8.57
C ASN A 32 -19.86 -3.51 -10.03
N ARG A 33 -19.39 -2.67 -10.96
CA ARG A 33 -19.53 -2.88 -12.39
C ARG A 33 -18.44 -3.78 -12.97
N PHE A 34 -17.19 -3.55 -12.56
CA PHE A 34 -16.01 -4.22 -13.13
C PHE A 34 -15.49 -5.31 -12.20
N ALA A 35 -14.95 -6.38 -12.76
CA ALA A 35 -14.22 -7.42 -12.01
C ALA A 35 -12.74 -7.06 -11.83
N LEU A 36 -12.15 -6.37 -12.80
CA LEU A 36 -10.75 -5.93 -12.76
C LEU A 36 -10.62 -4.47 -13.19
N ILE A 37 -9.96 -3.67 -12.36
CA ILE A 37 -9.64 -2.27 -12.62
C ILE A 37 -8.11 -2.15 -12.69
N ASN A 38 -7.60 -1.75 -13.86
CA ASN A 38 -6.20 -1.46 -14.05
C ASN A 38 -5.94 0.03 -13.76
N MET A 39 -4.97 0.30 -12.89
CA MET A 39 -4.50 1.65 -12.58
C MET A 39 -3.12 1.83 -13.21
N ASP A 40 -3.12 2.30 -14.44
CA ASP A 40 -1.87 2.64 -15.11
C ASP A 40 -1.20 3.86 -14.43
N GLU A 41 0.12 3.87 -14.41
CA GLU A 41 0.90 4.94 -13.77
C GLU A 41 0.47 5.25 -12.33
N PHE A 42 0.37 4.20 -11.50
CA PHE A 42 -0.09 4.27 -10.12
C PHE A 42 0.66 5.32 -9.27
N ASP A 43 1.92 5.58 -9.60
CA ASP A 43 2.80 6.58 -8.95
C ASP A 43 2.32 8.02 -9.14
N GLN A 44 1.54 8.32 -10.17
CA GLN A 44 0.97 9.66 -10.40
C GLN A 44 -0.22 9.98 -9.47
N ASN A 45 -0.72 8.99 -8.73
CA ASN A 45 -1.83 9.20 -7.80
C ASN A 45 -1.43 10.10 -6.64
N ARG A 46 -2.19 11.19 -6.45
CA ARG A 46 -1.98 12.11 -5.32
C ARG A 46 -2.23 11.41 -3.98
N VAL A 47 -1.59 11.89 -2.92
CA VAL A 47 -1.76 11.37 -1.55
C VAL A 47 -3.24 11.26 -1.12
N SER A 48 -4.08 12.22 -1.52
CA SER A 48 -5.53 12.19 -1.26
C SER A 48 -6.25 11.04 -1.97
N GLN A 49 -5.81 10.69 -3.18
CA GLN A 49 -6.35 9.57 -3.95
C GLN A 49 -5.93 8.23 -3.35
N GLN A 50 -4.71 8.13 -2.84
CA GLN A 50 -4.25 6.94 -2.13
C GLN A 50 -5.06 6.68 -0.84
N ALA A 51 -5.44 7.72 -0.11
CA ALA A 51 -6.31 7.58 1.07
C ALA A 51 -7.69 7.04 0.68
N PHE A 52 -8.26 7.54 -0.42
CA PHE A 52 -9.53 7.04 -0.95
C PHE A 52 -9.39 5.60 -1.48
N LEU A 53 -8.33 5.28 -2.20
CA LEU A 53 -8.06 3.91 -2.67
C LEU A 53 -8.00 2.92 -1.49
N LYS A 54 -7.31 3.27 -0.41
CA LYS A 54 -7.27 2.44 0.80
C LYS A 54 -8.66 2.19 1.38
N HIS A 55 -9.52 3.21 1.36
CA HIS A 55 -10.90 3.08 1.81
C HIS A 55 -11.67 2.08 0.95
N ILE A 56 -11.64 2.22 -0.36
CA ILE A 56 -12.39 1.34 -1.27
C ILE A 56 -11.84 -0.09 -1.32
N LEU A 57 -10.54 -0.29 -1.10
CA LEU A 57 -9.93 -1.63 -1.01
C LEU A 57 -10.39 -2.40 0.23
N GLN A 58 -10.82 -1.73 1.29
CA GLN A 58 -11.25 -2.37 2.54
C GLN A 58 -12.74 -2.68 2.59
N ASN A 59 -13.55 -1.95 1.82
CA ASN A 59 -14.99 -2.05 1.90
C ASN A 59 -15.51 -3.14 0.94
N PRO A 60 -16.14 -4.20 1.46
CA PRO A 60 -16.77 -5.23 0.62
C PRO A 60 -18.08 -4.74 -0.01
N VAL A 61 -18.67 -3.69 0.56
CA VAL A 61 -19.96 -3.14 0.12
C VAL A 61 -19.83 -1.65 -0.11
N VAL A 62 -20.41 -1.18 -1.20
CA VAL A 62 -20.47 0.23 -1.57
C VAL A 62 -21.88 0.76 -1.30
N ASN A 63 -21.99 1.79 -0.49
CA ASN A 63 -23.25 2.41 -0.13
C ASN A 63 -23.50 3.66 -0.98
N LEU A 64 -24.40 3.57 -1.94
CA LEU A 64 -24.71 4.65 -2.87
C LEU A 64 -26.15 5.10 -2.79
N ARG A 65 -26.36 6.41 -2.79
CA ARG A 65 -27.67 6.99 -2.93
C ARG A 65 -27.93 7.38 -4.40
N LYS A 66 -29.01 6.88 -5.00
CA LYS A 66 -29.42 7.33 -6.33
C LYS A 66 -29.67 8.84 -6.33
N PRO A 67 -29.38 9.56 -7.44
CA PRO A 67 -29.82 10.95 -7.60
C PRO A 67 -31.33 11.03 -7.35
N HIS A 68 -31.74 11.98 -6.51
CA HIS A 68 -33.16 12.18 -6.12
C HIS A 68 -33.83 10.98 -5.39
N GLY A 69 -33.08 9.90 -5.08
CA GLY A 69 -33.61 8.77 -4.33
C GLY A 69 -33.56 9.00 -2.81
N ARG A 70 -34.54 8.46 -2.08
CA ARG A 70 -34.58 8.48 -0.61
C ARG A 70 -33.85 7.29 0.03
N SER A 71 -33.64 6.21 -0.72
CA SER A 71 -32.98 4.99 -0.24
C SER A 71 -31.51 4.95 -0.61
N VAL A 72 -30.70 4.37 0.27
CA VAL A 72 -29.31 3.98 0.02
C VAL A 72 -29.34 2.59 -0.62
N LEU A 73 -28.61 2.40 -1.69
CA LEU A 73 -28.39 1.09 -2.31
C LEU A 73 -27.07 0.53 -1.76
N GLU A 74 -27.12 -0.70 -1.30
CA GLU A 74 -25.94 -1.49 -0.99
C GLU A 74 -25.55 -2.30 -2.22
N LEU A 75 -24.36 -2.05 -2.74
CA LEU A 75 -23.81 -2.71 -3.91
C LEU A 75 -22.59 -3.54 -3.50
N GLN A 76 -22.58 -4.82 -3.87
CA GLN A 76 -21.43 -5.67 -3.64
C GLN A 76 -20.23 -5.19 -4.46
N ARG A 77 -19.04 -5.14 -3.86
CA ARG A 77 -17.81 -4.90 -4.60
C ARG A 77 -17.34 -6.20 -5.25
N TYR A 78 -17.18 -6.18 -6.56
CA TYR A 78 -16.60 -7.27 -7.35
C TYR A 78 -15.17 -6.97 -7.80
N ALA A 79 -14.81 -5.68 -7.87
CA ALA A 79 -13.55 -5.24 -8.44
C ALA A 79 -12.34 -5.67 -7.62
N SER A 80 -11.40 -6.31 -8.31
CA SER A 80 -9.98 -6.40 -7.94
C SER A 80 -9.20 -5.32 -8.66
N PHE A 81 -8.02 -4.98 -8.15
CA PHE A 81 -7.18 -3.92 -8.71
C PHE A 81 -5.83 -4.48 -9.12
N ILE A 82 -5.32 -4.00 -10.25
CA ILE A 82 -3.92 -4.12 -10.65
C ILE A 82 -3.39 -2.72 -10.92
N GLY A 83 -2.13 -2.48 -10.63
CA GLY A 83 -1.51 -1.19 -10.92
C GLY A 83 -0.12 -1.40 -11.51
N THR A 84 0.28 -0.50 -12.42
CA THR A 84 1.61 -0.46 -13.01
C THR A 84 2.33 0.82 -12.57
N SER A 85 3.65 0.78 -12.48
CA SER A 85 4.45 1.95 -12.19
C SER A 85 5.87 1.79 -12.71
N ASN A 86 6.46 2.90 -13.10
CA ASN A 86 7.87 3.00 -13.45
C ASN A 86 8.77 3.37 -12.25
N GLN A 87 8.17 3.65 -11.10
CA GLN A 87 8.89 4.00 -9.88
C GLN A 87 8.80 2.86 -8.87
N LYS A 88 9.88 2.64 -8.11
CA LYS A 88 9.90 1.61 -7.07
C LYS A 88 9.26 2.10 -5.77
N ASP A 89 9.41 3.37 -5.42
CA ASP A 89 8.93 4.00 -4.19
C ASP A 89 7.45 4.39 -4.24
N LEU A 90 6.58 3.39 -4.35
CA LEU A 90 5.14 3.54 -4.60
C LEU A 90 4.33 3.83 -3.34
N LEU A 91 4.72 3.23 -2.21
CA LEU A 91 3.90 3.18 -1.02
C LEU A 91 4.25 4.35 -0.09
N THR A 92 3.37 5.33 -0.02
CA THR A 92 3.57 6.53 0.82
C THR A 92 3.17 6.34 2.28
N ASP A 93 2.41 5.28 2.61
CA ASP A 93 1.95 5.00 3.97
C ASP A 93 2.31 3.59 4.41
N PRO A 94 3.32 3.44 5.27
CA PRO A 94 3.77 2.14 5.77
C PRO A 94 2.66 1.32 6.47
N SER A 95 1.68 2.00 7.07
CA SER A 95 0.57 1.32 7.77
C SER A 95 -0.43 0.68 6.82
N GLY A 96 -0.37 1.04 5.53
CA GLY A 96 -1.29 0.58 4.49
C GLY A 96 -0.72 -0.48 3.56
N SER A 97 0.57 -0.80 3.67
CA SER A 97 1.27 -1.67 2.72
C SER A 97 0.70 -3.08 2.62
N ARG A 98 0.12 -3.61 3.69
CA ARG A 98 -0.53 -4.95 3.72
C ARG A 98 -1.70 -5.14 2.73
N ARG A 99 -2.17 -4.08 2.07
CA ARG A 99 -3.24 -4.14 1.06
C ARG A 99 -2.73 -4.31 -0.36
N PHE A 100 -1.44 -4.25 -0.53
CA PHE A 100 -0.78 -4.30 -1.82
C PHE A 100 0.13 -5.52 -1.89
N ILE A 101 0.16 -6.15 -3.04
CA ILE A 101 1.17 -7.15 -3.41
C ILE A 101 2.06 -6.45 -4.42
N CYS A 102 3.25 -6.00 -3.97
CA CYS A 102 4.19 -5.33 -4.84
C CYS A 102 5.14 -6.35 -5.47
N ILE A 103 5.26 -6.31 -6.79
CA ILE A 103 6.11 -7.21 -7.56
C ILE A 103 7.02 -6.37 -8.44
N GLU A 104 8.33 -6.59 -8.35
CA GLU A 104 9.31 -5.97 -9.24
C GLU A 104 9.52 -6.87 -10.47
N VAL A 105 9.28 -6.29 -11.63
CA VAL A 105 9.56 -6.95 -12.90
C VAL A 105 11.02 -6.70 -13.26
N THR A 106 11.88 -7.72 -13.11
CA THR A 106 13.33 -7.59 -13.29
C THR A 106 13.82 -8.01 -14.69
N GLY A 107 12.94 -8.55 -15.52
CA GLY A 107 13.29 -9.05 -16.85
C GLY A 107 12.28 -8.61 -17.92
N ASN A 108 12.57 -8.99 -19.14
CA ASN A 108 11.64 -8.78 -20.25
C ASN A 108 10.43 -9.71 -20.12
N ILE A 109 9.25 -9.16 -20.25
CA ILE A 109 8.02 -9.93 -20.34
C ILE A 109 7.93 -10.47 -21.78
N ASP A 110 7.82 -11.79 -21.92
CA ASP A 110 7.57 -12.40 -23.23
C ASP A 110 6.10 -12.15 -23.64
N THR A 111 5.92 -11.28 -24.60
CA THR A 111 4.60 -10.95 -25.16
C THR A 111 4.33 -11.69 -26.47
N THR A 112 5.25 -12.56 -26.92
CA THR A 112 5.17 -13.24 -28.22
C THR A 112 4.49 -14.59 -28.12
N GLN A 113 4.50 -15.22 -26.95
CA GLN A 113 3.88 -16.50 -26.72
C GLN A 113 2.35 -16.32 -26.53
N PRO A 114 1.51 -17.09 -27.23
CA PRO A 114 0.08 -17.06 -26.99
C PRO A 114 -0.24 -17.62 -25.61
N ILE A 115 -1.11 -16.95 -24.89
CA ILE A 115 -1.62 -17.43 -23.59
C ILE A 115 -2.75 -18.42 -23.87
N ASP A 116 -2.66 -19.64 -23.32
CA ASP A 116 -3.75 -20.60 -23.30
C ASP A 116 -4.75 -20.22 -22.21
N TYR A 117 -5.69 -19.35 -22.56
CA TYR A 117 -6.71 -18.87 -21.63
C TYR A 117 -7.63 -19.99 -21.12
N GLU A 118 -7.91 -21.00 -21.94
CA GLU A 118 -8.78 -22.12 -21.54
C GLU A 118 -8.11 -22.92 -20.42
N GLN A 119 -6.82 -23.21 -20.53
CA GLN A 119 -6.07 -23.89 -19.51
C GLN A 119 -5.90 -23.04 -18.25
N LEU A 120 -5.62 -21.75 -18.39
CA LEU A 120 -5.49 -20.81 -17.28
C LEU A 120 -6.78 -20.74 -16.43
N TYR A 121 -7.93 -20.59 -17.09
CA TYR A 121 -9.22 -20.56 -16.37
C TYR A 121 -9.59 -21.93 -15.80
N ALA A 122 -9.28 -23.02 -16.50
CA ALA A 122 -9.51 -24.37 -15.99
C ALA A 122 -8.70 -24.63 -14.71
N GLN A 123 -7.44 -24.19 -14.68
CA GLN A 123 -6.61 -24.27 -13.49
C GLN A 123 -7.19 -23.45 -12.33
N ALA A 124 -7.56 -22.21 -12.56
CA ALA A 124 -8.14 -21.35 -11.52
C ALA A 124 -9.42 -21.96 -10.92
N MET A 125 -10.29 -22.51 -11.77
CA MET A 125 -11.51 -23.19 -11.31
C MET A 125 -11.18 -24.47 -10.53
N TYR A 126 -10.20 -25.25 -10.98
CA TYR A 126 -9.76 -26.44 -10.27
C TYR A 126 -9.25 -26.10 -8.86
N GLU A 127 -8.41 -25.07 -8.73
CA GLU A 127 -7.88 -24.63 -7.46
C GLU A 127 -8.98 -24.18 -6.50
N LEU A 128 -9.94 -23.39 -6.97
CA LEU A 128 -11.10 -22.97 -6.19
C LEU A 128 -11.97 -24.15 -5.72
N ASP A 129 -12.24 -25.11 -6.60
CA ASP A 129 -13.05 -26.29 -6.27
C ASP A 129 -12.35 -27.23 -5.28
N HIS A 130 -11.00 -27.18 -5.22
CA HIS A 130 -10.20 -27.95 -4.28
C HIS A 130 -9.85 -27.19 -2.99
N GLY A 131 -10.46 -26.01 -2.80
CA GLY A 131 -10.38 -25.25 -1.56
C GLY A 131 -9.10 -24.43 -1.42
N GLU A 132 -8.42 -24.09 -2.53
CA GLU A 132 -7.30 -23.16 -2.48
C GLU A 132 -7.76 -21.83 -1.92
N ARG A 133 -6.95 -21.25 -1.01
CA ARG A 133 -7.29 -20.01 -0.32
C ARG A 133 -7.04 -18.81 -1.25
N TYR A 134 -8.00 -17.89 -1.29
CA TYR A 134 -7.89 -16.61 -2.01
C TYR A 134 -7.67 -15.42 -1.06
N TRP A 135 -7.32 -15.69 0.20
CA TRP A 135 -6.98 -14.67 1.20
C TRP A 135 -5.70 -15.05 1.93
N PHE A 136 -4.99 -14.05 2.45
CA PHE A 136 -3.80 -14.24 3.27
C PHE A 136 -4.15 -14.38 4.75
N ASP A 137 -3.45 -15.25 5.46
CA ASP A 137 -3.48 -15.29 6.92
C ASP A 137 -2.53 -14.24 7.51
N GLN A 138 -2.53 -14.11 8.84
CA GLN A 138 -1.74 -13.10 9.53
C GLN A 138 -0.23 -13.28 9.31
N SER A 139 0.27 -14.49 9.16
CA SER A 139 1.70 -14.76 8.91
C SER A 139 2.09 -14.36 7.48
N GLU A 140 1.25 -14.67 6.52
CA GLU A 140 1.42 -14.29 5.12
C GLU A 140 1.33 -12.77 4.94
N GLU A 141 0.39 -12.09 5.64
CA GLU A 141 0.33 -10.62 5.68
C GLU A 141 1.62 -10.00 6.22
N GLN A 142 2.27 -10.62 7.21
CA GLN A 142 3.54 -10.13 7.73
C GLN A 142 4.67 -10.29 6.71
N ILE A 143 4.71 -11.43 6.00
CA ILE A 143 5.70 -11.67 4.94
C ILE A 143 5.52 -10.64 3.82
N MET A 144 4.28 -10.43 3.36
CA MET A 144 3.94 -9.46 2.33
C MET A 144 4.32 -8.03 2.76
N THR A 145 3.97 -7.65 4.00
CA THR A 145 4.33 -6.33 4.55
C THR A 145 5.84 -6.13 4.60
N ARG A 146 6.60 -7.18 4.93
CA ARG A 146 8.07 -7.13 4.93
C ARG A 146 8.63 -6.96 3.51
N SER A 147 8.12 -7.72 2.54
CA SER A 147 8.49 -7.59 1.13
C SER A 147 8.19 -6.19 0.58
N ASN A 148 7.03 -5.63 0.94
CA ASN A 148 6.62 -4.31 0.51
C ASN A 148 7.48 -3.15 1.04
N ARG A 149 8.35 -3.38 2.03
CA ARG A 149 9.26 -2.34 2.56
C ARG A 149 10.18 -1.77 1.49
N GLU A 150 10.55 -2.56 0.49
CA GLU A 150 11.38 -2.11 -0.63
C GLU A 150 10.69 -1.12 -1.55
N PHE A 151 9.35 -1.10 -1.52
CA PHE A 151 8.51 -0.23 -2.33
C PHE A 151 7.95 0.97 -1.55
N GLU A 152 8.36 1.13 -0.31
CA GLU A 152 7.91 2.25 0.52
C GLU A 152 8.76 3.49 0.29
N GLN A 153 8.10 4.62 0.15
CA GLN A 153 8.75 5.91 0.02
C GLN A 153 9.49 6.27 1.32
N VAL A 154 10.78 6.54 1.20
CA VAL A 154 11.60 7.00 2.33
C VAL A 154 11.28 8.46 2.63
N SER A 155 10.79 8.73 3.84
CA SER A 155 10.44 10.10 4.24
C SER A 155 11.70 10.96 4.45
N LEU A 156 11.54 12.28 4.33
CA LEU A 156 12.62 13.22 4.58
C LEU A 156 13.21 13.05 6.00
N GLU A 157 12.33 12.84 6.98
CA GLU A 157 12.71 12.61 8.36
C GLU A 157 13.56 11.35 8.54
N GLU A 158 13.23 10.31 7.79
CA GLU A 158 13.98 9.05 7.78
C GLU A 158 15.37 9.23 7.15
N GLN A 159 15.45 9.93 6.02
CA GLN A 159 16.73 10.26 5.38
C GLN A 159 17.62 11.08 6.30
N LEU A 160 17.04 12.10 6.94
CA LEU A 160 17.78 12.96 7.89
C LEU A 160 18.18 12.18 9.14
N PHE A 161 17.36 11.26 9.63
CA PHE A 161 17.73 10.40 10.73
C PHE A 161 19.01 9.62 10.41
N TYR A 162 19.07 8.90 9.32
CA TYR A 162 20.26 8.12 8.95
C TYR A 162 21.48 8.96 8.58
N ARG A 163 21.28 10.23 8.25
CA ARG A 163 22.38 11.17 8.04
C ARG A 163 23.04 11.62 9.35
N TYR A 164 22.25 11.83 10.40
CA TYR A 164 22.74 12.40 11.66
C TYR A 164 22.78 11.39 12.81
N PHE A 165 22.06 10.29 12.70
CA PHE A 165 21.95 9.26 13.71
C PHE A 165 21.99 7.87 13.07
N ARG A 166 22.32 6.89 13.90
CA ARG A 166 22.10 5.47 13.57
C ARG A 166 21.65 4.72 14.82
N PRO A 167 21.02 3.55 14.67
CA PRO A 167 20.75 2.67 15.81
C PRO A 167 22.03 2.31 16.54
N ALA A 168 22.00 2.35 17.86
CA ALA A 168 23.10 1.83 18.67
C ALA A 168 23.14 0.30 18.58
N LYS A 169 24.33 -0.27 18.49
CA LYS A 169 24.54 -1.72 18.55
C LYS A 169 24.40 -2.22 20.00
N GLU A 170 24.25 -3.53 20.16
CA GLU A 170 24.27 -4.15 21.49
C GLU A 170 25.55 -3.78 22.24
N LYS A 171 25.40 -3.29 23.48
CA LYS A 171 26.50 -2.85 24.36
C LYS A 171 27.30 -1.65 23.87
N GLU A 172 26.82 -0.92 22.85
CA GLU A 172 27.46 0.33 22.42
C GLU A 172 27.00 1.48 23.34
N ASP A 173 27.92 2.39 23.64
CA ASP A 173 27.57 3.60 24.37
C ASP A 173 26.83 4.57 23.44
N GLY A 174 25.54 4.71 23.69
CA GLY A 174 24.62 5.53 22.88
C GLY A 174 23.67 6.32 23.77
N GLU A 175 22.98 7.26 23.17
CA GLU A 175 22.00 8.10 23.85
C GLU A 175 20.58 7.51 23.75
N TRP A 176 19.81 7.65 24.84
CA TRP A 176 18.39 7.30 24.86
C TRP A 176 17.56 8.55 24.63
N LEU A 177 17.14 8.79 23.38
CA LEU A 177 16.43 9.99 22.97
C LEU A 177 14.99 9.68 22.56
N SER A 178 14.08 10.59 22.88
CA SER A 178 12.71 10.55 22.35
C SER A 178 12.68 11.01 20.88
N PRO A 179 11.64 10.66 20.11
CA PRO A 179 11.49 11.16 18.74
C PRO A 179 11.50 12.69 18.64
N ALA A 180 11.03 13.38 19.67
CA ALA A 180 11.04 14.84 19.71
C ALA A 180 12.46 15.40 19.85
N GLU A 181 13.26 14.84 20.76
CA GLU A 181 14.66 15.23 20.97
C GLU A 181 15.50 14.98 19.72
N ILE A 182 15.34 13.79 19.08
CA ILE A 182 16.05 13.47 17.82
C ILE A 182 15.69 14.49 16.73
N LEU A 183 14.39 14.79 16.54
CA LEU A 183 13.96 15.77 15.54
C LEU A 183 14.45 17.19 15.85
N GLU A 184 14.53 17.57 17.12
CA GLU A 184 15.05 18.86 17.52
C GLU A 184 16.55 18.98 17.19
N ASP A 185 17.32 17.93 17.45
CA ASP A 185 18.74 17.89 17.11
C ASP A 185 18.98 17.90 15.60
N ILE A 186 18.17 17.13 14.83
CA ILE A 186 18.21 17.19 13.38
C ILE A 186 17.89 18.61 12.87
N LYS A 187 16.93 19.30 13.48
CA LYS A 187 16.63 20.70 13.12
C LYS A 187 17.76 21.68 13.40
N LYS A 188 18.48 21.48 14.51
CA LYS A 188 19.64 22.32 14.85
C LYS A 188 20.81 22.09 13.88
N SER A 189 20.97 20.84 13.43
CA SER A 189 22.09 20.43 12.56
C SER A 189 21.78 20.60 11.06
N SER A 190 20.51 20.53 10.68
CA SER A 190 20.05 20.72 9.30
C SER A 190 19.37 22.08 9.17
N ALA A 191 19.68 22.85 8.13
CA ALA A 191 18.96 24.08 7.82
C ALA A 191 17.52 23.85 7.29
N ILE A 192 16.99 22.62 7.44
CA ILE A 192 15.70 22.20 6.86
C ILE A 192 14.58 22.43 7.87
N PRO A 193 13.50 23.15 7.52
CA PRO A 193 12.39 23.41 8.41
C PRO A 193 11.53 22.14 8.58
N LEU A 194 11.73 21.41 9.67
CA LEU A 194 10.88 20.28 10.04
C LEU A 194 9.74 20.75 10.95
N SER A 195 8.50 20.35 10.64
CA SER A 195 7.34 20.68 11.45
C SER A 195 7.26 19.81 12.73
N ASN A 196 6.93 20.43 13.87
CA ASN A 196 6.71 19.71 15.13
C ASN A 196 5.50 18.74 15.05
N LYS A 197 4.56 18.95 14.11
CA LYS A 197 3.42 18.05 13.89
C LYS A 197 3.84 16.66 13.42
N ARG A 198 5.09 16.47 13.01
CA ARG A 198 5.61 15.19 12.48
C ARG A 198 6.25 14.27 13.52
N VAL A 199 6.36 14.66 14.80
CA VAL A 199 6.96 13.84 15.87
C VAL A 199 6.32 12.46 15.97
N SER A 200 4.98 12.37 15.92
CA SER A 200 4.27 11.09 15.99
C SER A 200 4.48 10.22 14.75
N VAL A 201 4.62 10.85 13.58
CA VAL A 201 4.93 10.16 12.32
C VAL A 201 6.35 9.61 12.38
N PHE A 202 7.31 10.44 12.80
CA PHE A 202 8.70 10.06 12.97
C PHE A 202 8.87 8.93 13.99
N GLY A 203 8.14 8.96 15.11
CA GLY A 203 8.15 7.87 16.08
C GLY A 203 7.65 6.53 15.50
N ARG A 204 6.75 6.58 14.52
CA ARG A 204 6.34 5.37 13.77
C ARG A 204 7.46 4.88 12.83
N VAL A 205 8.19 5.79 12.19
CA VAL A 205 9.35 5.46 11.36
C VAL A 205 10.42 4.76 12.20
N LEU A 206 10.80 5.30 13.35
CA LEU A 206 11.80 4.70 14.25
C LEU A 206 11.38 3.28 14.70
N ARG A 207 10.09 3.09 14.98
CA ARG A 207 9.55 1.76 15.34
C ARG A 207 9.57 0.78 14.17
N LYS A 208 9.23 1.25 12.96
CA LYS A 208 9.27 0.46 11.73
C LYS A 208 10.67 -0.14 11.47
N HIS A 209 11.70 0.66 11.74
CA HIS A 209 13.10 0.23 11.60
C HIS A 209 13.62 -0.59 12.79
N GLU A 210 12.73 -0.99 13.71
CA GLU A 210 13.05 -1.84 14.84
C GLU A 210 14.24 -1.30 15.68
N ILE A 211 14.39 0.05 15.73
CA ILE A 211 15.45 0.68 16.50
C ILE A 211 15.26 0.32 17.98
N PRO A 212 16.33 -0.12 18.69
CA PRO A 212 16.24 -0.50 20.07
C PRO A 212 15.56 0.59 20.91
N SER A 213 14.50 0.22 21.62
CA SER A 213 13.68 1.19 22.33
C SER A 213 13.26 0.69 23.70
N LYS A 214 13.00 1.63 24.61
CA LYS A 214 12.39 1.34 25.93
C LYS A 214 11.33 2.36 26.26
N ARG A 215 10.36 1.95 27.07
CA ARG A 215 9.30 2.83 27.56
C ARG A 215 9.76 3.47 28.87
N VAL A 216 9.67 4.78 28.95
CA VAL A 216 9.94 5.57 30.14
C VAL A 216 8.67 6.37 30.51
N HIS A 217 8.65 7.02 31.68
CA HIS A 217 7.49 7.79 32.15
C HIS A 217 7.01 8.85 31.13
N ARG A 218 7.94 9.44 30.37
CA ARG A 218 7.65 10.48 29.34
C ARG A 218 7.36 9.93 27.95
N GLY A 219 7.28 8.61 27.75
CA GLY A 219 7.01 8.00 26.45
C GLY A 219 8.03 6.94 26.03
N THR A 220 8.16 6.71 24.74
CA THR A 220 9.16 5.78 24.19
C THR A 220 10.43 6.54 23.82
N VAL A 221 11.59 6.01 24.24
CA VAL A 221 12.91 6.50 23.86
C VAL A 221 13.66 5.42 23.08
N TYR A 222 14.51 5.85 22.15
CA TYR A 222 15.25 5.02 21.23
C TYR A 222 16.75 5.12 21.51
N HIS A 223 17.46 3.99 21.40
CA HIS A 223 18.89 3.91 21.61
C HIS A 223 19.62 4.23 20.31
N VAL A 224 20.25 5.39 20.25
CA VAL A 224 20.84 5.93 19.03
C VAL A 224 22.24 6.46 19.29
N VAL A 225 23.04 6.51 18.24
CA VAL A 225 24.37 7.12 18.23
C VAL A 225 24.38 8.24 17.20
N ARG A 226 24.97 9.38 17.55
CA ARG A 226 25.19 10.48 16.61
C ARG A 226 26.30 10.10 15.63
N VAL A 227 26.10 10.39 14.35
CA VAL A 227 27.05 10.08 13.26
C VAL A 227 27.88 11.32 12.91
N LEU A 228 27.30 12.52 13.12
CA LEU A 228 27.93 13.82 12.84
C LEU A 228 27.84 14.72 14.06
#